data_91c84ba6642d49217eeaa07012e4dc73
#
_entry.id   91c84ba6642d49217eeaa07012e4dc73
#
_cell.length_a   1.000
_cell.length_b   1.000
_cell.length_c   1.000
_cell.angle_alpha   90.00
_cell.angle_beta   90.00
_cell.angle_gamma   90.00
#
_symmetry.space_group_name_H-M   'P 1'
#
loop_
_entity.id
_entity.type
_entity.pdbx_description
1 polymer ?
#
loop_
_entity_poly.entity_id
_entity_poly.type
_entity_poly.pdbx_seq_one_letter_code
_entity_poly.pdbx_strand_id
1 'polypeptide(L)'
;EMIQKSLELQSIFEYYHIDSDKVMNYHDYPIADNDTPQLSADRLEYTLSNAVYYKIMTKEEIGNIYKHVQVNDSKDELIFDDFKIARLFTQVMLKCSLCYTSDENRYCMEYLARLMRLAINHHVCSYDDLYTTETQVIQKLISHSLTKELYENYTHFHKVLRSSFPQTGYLKVNAKKRYINP
;
A
#
# COMPACT_ATOMS: atom_id res chain seq x y z
N GLU A 1 13.38 12.71 4.29
CA GLU A 1 13.13 14.08 3.79
C GLU A 1 11.79 14.65 4.31
N MET A 2 10.63 13.95 4.16
CA MET A 2 9.33 14.40 4.73
C MET A 2 9.41 14.61 6.24
N ILE A 3 9.90 13.62 6.98
CA ILE A 3 10.02 13.69 8.46
C ILE A 3 10.86 14.88 8.87
N GLN A 4 11.99 15.14 8.21
CA GLN A 4 12.91 16.24 8.52
C GLN A 4 12.32 17.62 8.20
N LYS A 5 11.46 17.74 7.20
CA LYS A 5 10.89 19.00 6.73
C LYS A 5 9.53 19.37 7.35
N SER A 6 8.84 18.41 7.95
CA SER A 6 7.54 18.65 8.58
C SER A 6 7.71 19.34 9.93
N LEU A 7 7.31 20.60 10.01
CA LEU A 7 7.31 21.38 11.26
C LEU A 7 6.40 20.73 12.33
N GLU A 8 5.31 20.12 11.92
CA GLU A 8 4.39 19.42 12.83
C GLU A 8 5.07 18.21 13.47
N LEU A 9 5.75 17.37 12.67
CA LEU A 9 6.50 16.22 13.19
C LEU A 9 7.66 16.66 14.09
N GLN A 10 8.39 17.71 13.71
CA GLN A 10 9.47 18.25 14.55
C GLN A 10 8.92 18.71 15.92
N SER A 11 7.79 19.41 15.95
CA SER A 11 7.16 19.81 17.20
C SER A 11 6.75 18.61 18.07
N ILE A 12 6.28 17.52 17.46
CA ILE A 12 5.97 16.27 18.17
C ILE A 12 7.24 15.64 18.75
N PHE A 13 8.30 15.56 17.95
CA PHE A 13 9.58 15.01 18.41
C PHE A 13 10.17 15.80 19.57
N GLU A 14 10.13 17.13 19.50
CA GLU A 14 10.57 18.01 20.59
C GLU A 14 9.73 17.79 21.85
N TYR A 15 8.41 17.78 21.72
CA TYR A 15 7.49 17.61 22.85
C TYR A 15 7.70 16.27 23.58
N TYR A 16 7.93 15.17 22.83
CA TYR A 16 8.13 13.85 23.40
C TYR A 16 9.60 13.49 23.62
N HIS A 17 10.53 14.41 23.37
CA HIS A 17 11.98 14.19 23.45
C HIS A 17 12.47 13.01 22.60
N ILE A 18 11.89 12.86 21.40
CA ILE A 18 12.24 11.82 20.43
C ILE A 18 13.36 12.34 19.53
N ASP A 19 14.43 11.57 19.44
CA ASP A 19 15.51 11.82 18.49
C ASP A 19 15.03 11.47 17.08
N SER A 20 14.85 12.47 16.21
CA SER A 20 14.36 12.29 14.86
C SER A 20 15.25 11.38 14.01
N ASP A 21 16.57 11.40 14.24
CA ASP A 21 17.51 10.56 13.47
C ASP A 21 17.32 9.08 13.77
N LYS A 22 16.89 8.73 14.98
CA LYS A 22 16.57 7.35 15.35
C LYS A 22 15.30 6.82 14.72
N VAL A 23 14.30 7.66 14.42
CA VAL A 23 13.04 7.23 13.79
C VAL A 23 13.06 7.29 12.28
N MET A 24 14.06 7.92 11.65
CA MET A 24 14.14 8.03 10.20
C MET A 24 14.58 6.75 9.50
N ASN A 25 15.35 5.90 10.17
CA ASN A 25 15.82 4.64 9.62
C ASN A 25 14.92 3.48 10.07
N TYR A 26 13.92 3.12 9.28
CA TYR A 26 13.01 2.03 9.61
C TYR A 26 13.70 0.65 9.70
N HIS A 27 14.85 0.47 9.07
CA HIS A 27 15.63 -0.77 9.16
C HIS A 27 16.15 -1.07 10.59
N ASP A 28 16.21 -0.06 11.46
CA ASP A 28 16.55 -0.24 12.87
C ASP A 28 15.40 -0.87 13.68
N TYR A 29 14.21 -1.01 13.05
CA TYR A 29 12.98 -1.51 13.66
C TYR A 29 12.39 -2.70 12.89
N PRO A 30 13.09 -3.83 12.80
CA PRO A 30 12.69 -4.95 11.94
C PRO A 30 11.31 -5.57 12.31
N ILE A 31 10.86 -5.39 13.57
CA ILE A 31 9.50 -5.78 13.96
C ILE A 31 8.45 -4.86 13.34
N ALA A 32 8.75 -3.55 13.21
CA ALA A 32 7.82 -2.60 12.59
C ALA A 32 7.71 -2.84 11.08
N ASP A 33 8.84 -2.90 10.40
CA ASP A 33 8.93 -3.27 8.98
C ASP A 33 10.28 -3.94 8.69
N ASN A 34 10.26 -4.98 7.87
CA ASN A 34 11.43 -5.77 7.49
C ASN A 34 11.35 -6.20 6.02
N ASP A 35 12.40 -6.82 5.51
CA ASP A 35 12.41 -7.33 4.15
C ASP A 35 11.53 -8.58 3.99
N THR A 36 10.88 -8.70 2.83
CA THR A 36 10.19 -9.94 2.47
C THR A 36 11.21 -11.07 2.32
N PRO A 37 10.89 -12.29 2.80
CA PRO A 37 9.56 -12.83 3.12
C PRO A 37 9.12 -12.73 4.59
N GLN A 38 9.90 -12.14 5.47
CA GLN A 38 9.65 -12.10 6.91
C GLN A 38 8.36 -11.35 7.26
N LEU A 39 7.72 -11.70 8.38
CA LEU A 39 6.51 -11.05 8.86
C LEU A 39 6.85 -9.89 9.80
N SER A 40 6.40 -8.69 9.44
CA SER A 40 6.49 -7.47 10.25
C SER A 40 5.10 -7.03 10.73
N ALA A 41 5.06 -6.06 11.65
CA ALA A 41 3.83 -5.44 12.10
C ALA A 41 3.06 -4.76 10.95
N ASP A 42 3.77 -4.11 10.04
CA ASP A 42 3.18 -3.51 8.83
C ASP A 42 2.48 -4.57 7.97
N ARG A 43 3.16 -5.70 7.68
CA ARG A 43 2.55 -6.80 6.89
C ARG A 43 1.39 -7.46 7.58
N LEU A 44 1.49 -7.68 8.88
CA LEU A 44 0.40 -8.23 9.69
C LEU A 44 -0.82 -7.32 9.62
N GLU A 45 -0.60 -6.02 9.90
CA GLU A 45 -1.66 -5.00 9.96
C GLU A 45 -2.38 -4.89 8.63
N TYR A 46 -1.67 -4.58 7.53
CA TYR A 46 -2.36 -4.37 6.25
C TYR A 46 -3.03 -5.64 5.73
N THR A 47 -2.48 -6.83 6.02
CA THR A 47 -3.11 -8.10 5.64
C THR A 47 -4.44 -8.29 6.36
N LEU A 48 -4.48 -8.08 7.66
CA LEU A 48 -5.68 -8.26 8.48
C LEU A 48 -6.71 -7.15 8.23
N SER A 49 -6.30 -5.90 8.10
CA SER A 49 -7.18 -4.78 7.75
C SER A 49 -7.82 -4.98 6.39
N ASN A 50 -7.05 -5.39 5.38
CA ASN A 50 -7.57 -5.69 4.06
C ASN A 50 -8.47 -6.93 4.06
N ALA A 51 -8.20 -7.93 4.90
CA ALA A 51 -9.09 -9.09 5.03
C ALA A 51 -10.49 -8.70 5.52
N VAL A 52 -10.61 -7.72 6.42
CA VAL A 52 -11.91 -7.15 6.82
C VAL A 52 -12.51 -6.35 5.68
N TYR A 53 -11.73 -5.48 5.06
CA TYR A 53 -12.20 -4.64 3.96
C TYR A 53 -12.77 -5.47 2.80
N TYR A 54 -12.09 -6.55 2.41
CA TYR A 54 -12.54 -7.49 1.38
C TYR A 54 -13.57 -8.51 1.89
N LYS A 55 -14.02 -8.42 3.15
CA LYS A 55 -14.99 -9.34 3.76
C LYS A 55 -14.53 -10.81 3.75
N ILE A 56 -13.23 -11.04 3.85
CA ILE A 56 -12.61 -12.36 3.97
C ILE A 56 -12.68 -12.85 5.42
N MET A 57 -12.58 -11.92 6.38
CA MET A 57 -12.64 -12.16 7.81
C MET A 57 -13.48 -11.11 8.53
N THR A 58 -13.96 -11.48 9.71
CA THR A 58 -14.58 -10.57 10.68
C THR A 58 -13.53 -9.96 11.61
N LYS A 59 -13.88 -8.87 12.29
CA LYS A 59 -13.02 -8.28 13.33
C LYS A 59 -12.75 -9.22 14.50
N GLU A 60 -13.72 -10.09 14.84
CA GLU A 60 -13.58 -11.07 15.91
C GLU A 60 -12.54 -12.14 15.56
N GLU A 61 -12.60 -12.67 14.33
CA GLU A 61 -11.61 -13.64 13.83
C GLU A 61 -10.20 -13.06 13.82
N ILE A 62 -10.05 -11.79 13.43
CA ILE A 62 -8.77 -11.06 13.51
C ILE A 62 -8.28 -10.97 14.95
N GLY A 63 -9.16 -10.62 15.90
CA GLY A 63 -8.82 -10.57 17.31
C GLY A 63 -8.29 -11.91 17.84
N ASN A 64 -8.75 -13.03 17.28
CA ASN A 64 -8.21 -14.35 17.61
C ASN A 64 -6.80 -14.55 17.03
N ILE A 65 -6.53 -14.10 15.80
CA ILE A 65 -5.17 -14.19 15.21
C ILE A 65 -4.17 -13.38 16.05
N TYR A 66 -4.51 -12.16 16.46
CA TYR A 66 -3.62 -11.31 17.28
C TYR A 66 -3.20 -11.93 18.61
N LYS A 67 -4.04 -12.78 19.24
CA LYS A 67 -3.70 -13.46 20.50
C LYS A 67 -2.55 -14.46 20.37
N HIS A 68 -2.26 -14.90 19.16
CA HIS A 68 -1.25 -15.89 18.83
C HIS A 68 -0.01 -15.30 18.16
N VAL A 69 0.07 -13.96 18.05
CA VAL A 69 1.24 -13.29 17.51
C VAL A 69 2.29 -13.11 18.60
N GLN A 70 3.51 -13.45 18.30
CA GLN A 70 4.67 -13.30 19.16
C GLN A 70 5.85 -12.71 18.38
N VAL A 71 6.85 -12.24 19.11
CA VAL A 71 8.14 -11.85 18.53
C VAL A 71 9.07 -13.06 18.65
N ASN A 72 9.83 -13.36 17.58
CA ASN A 72 10.82 -14.43 17.62
C ASN A 72 11.98 -14.11 18.59
N ASP A 73 12.82 -15.10 18.90
CA ASP A 73 13.93 -14.96 19.84
C ASP A 73 14.96 -13.92 19.39
N SER A 74 15.17 -13.75 18.07
CA SER A 74 16.08 -12.76 17.48
C SER A 74 15.54 -11.35 17.54
N LYS A 75 14.25 -11.15 17.83
CA LYS A 75 13.53 -9.87 17.88
C LYS A 75 13.53 -9.09 16.54
N ASP A 76 13.50 -9.80 15.45
CA ASP A 76 13.53 -9.24 14.10
C ASP A 76 12.33 -9.63 13.22
N GLU A 77 11.45 -10.51 13.72
CA GLU A 77 10.29 -11.01 12.98
C GLU A 77 9.12 -11.33 13.92
N LEU A 78 7.90 -11.14 13.43
CA LEU A 78 6.70 -11.66 14.07
C LEU A 78 6.47 -13.12 13.67
N ILE A 79 6.06 -13.95 14.63
CA ILE A 79 5.73 -15.35 14.43
C ILE A 79 4.39 -15.69 15.06
N PHE A 80 3.86 -16.86 14.76
CA PHE A 80 2.67 -17.40 15.42
C PHE A 80 3.06 -18.58 16.33
N ASP A 81 2.50 -18.63 17.53
CA ASP A 81 2.71 -19.73 18.49
C ASP A 81 1.80 -20.94 18.21
N ASP A 82 0.82 -20.81 17.32
CA ASP A 82 -0.08 -21.90 16.90
C ASP A 82 -0.03 -22.09 15.38
N PHE A 83 0.34 -23.32 14.95
CA PHE A 83 0.42 -23.68 13.53
C PHE A 83 -0.91 -23.52 12.78
N LYS A 84 -2.05 -23.77 13.45
CA LYS A 84 -3.37 -23.60 12.80
C LYS A 84 -3.66 -22.13 12.50
N ILE A 85 -3.25 -21.25 13.40
CA ILE A 85 -3.38 -19.80 13.22
C ILE A 85 -2.42 -19.30 12.14
N ALA A 86 -1.16 -19.75 12.11
CA ALA A 86 -0.21 -19.43 11.04
C ALA A 86 -0.77 -19.87 9.67
N ARG A 87 -1.31 -21.07 9.57
CA ARG A 87 -1.95 -21.59 8.36
C ARG A 87 -3.17 -20.74 7.95
N LEU A 88 -4.02 -20.36 8.91
CA LEU A 88 -5.17 -19.51 8.66
C LEU A 88 -4.73 -18.15 8.10
N PHE A 89 -3.75 -17.51 8.75
CA PHE A 89 -3.18 -16.24 8.30
C PHE A 89 -2.64 -16.35 6.87
N THR A 90 -1.88 -17.39 6.56
CA THR A 90 -1.36 -17.66 5.22
C THR A 90 -2.47 -17.77 4.17
N GLN A 91 -3.57 -18.47 4.50
CA GLN A 91 -4.72 -18.59 3.60
C GLN A 91 -5.40 -17.23 3.36
N VAL A 92 -5.52 -16.40 4.40
CA VAL A 92 -6.06 -15.05 4.31
C VAL A 92 -5.16 -14.17 3.44
N MET A 93 -3.86 -14.19 3.70
CA MET A 93 -2.86 -13.45 2.92
C MET A 93 -2.90 -13.85 1.43
N LEU A 94 -3.03 -15.14 1.11
CA LEU A 94 -3.18 -15.59 -0.26
C LEU A 94 -4.44 -15.00 -0.91
N LYS A 95 -5.58 -15.01 -0.23
CA LYS A 95 -6.82 -14.38 -0.74
C LYS A 95 -6.66 -12.88 -0.98
N CYS A 96 -6.04 -12.15 -0.05
CA CYS A 96 -5.72 -10.73 -0.25
C CYS A 96 -4.79 -10.53 -1.45
N SER A 97 -3.77 -11.39 -1.60
CA SER A 97 -2.83 -11.32 -2.72
C SER A 97 -3.51 -11.51 -4.09
N LEU A 98 -4.57 -12.31 -4.19
CA LEU A 98 -5.37 -12.41 -5.41
C LEU A 98 -6.03 -11.08 -5.77
N CYS A 99 -6.51 -10.32 -4.78
CA CYS A 99 -7.04 -8.97 -5.02
C CYS A 99 -5.93 -8.00 -5.46
N TYR A 100 -4.77 -8.01 -4.78
CA TYR A 100 -3.65 -7.11 -5.12
C TYR A 100 -3.07 -7.37 -6.51
N THR A 101 -3.15 -8.60 -6.99
CA THR A 101 -2.61 -9.02 -8.29
C THR A 101 -3.67 -9.14 -9.36
N SER A 102 -4.92 -8.73 -9.09
CA SER A 102 -5.99 -8.74 -10.08
C SER A 102 -5.68 -7.85 -11.30
N ASP A 103 -6.29 -8.15 -12.41
CA ASP A 103 -6.11 -7.36 -13.64
C ASP A 103 -6.64 -5.93 -13.44
N GLU A 104 -7.75 -5.79 -12.71
CA GLU A 104 -8.36 -4.51 -12.37
C GLU A 104 -7.39 -3.64 -11.57
N ASN A 105 -6.82 -4.18 -10.50
CA ASN A 105 -5.88 -3.42 -9.67
C ASN A 105 -4.63 -3.00 -10.46
N ARG A 106 -4.06 -3.92 -11.23
CA ARG A 106 -2.88 -3.62 -12.06
C ARG A 106 -3.17 -2.57 -13.13
N TYR A 107 -4.33 -2.67 -13.77
CA TYR A 107 -4.77 -1.70 -14.77
C TYR A 107 -4.94 -0.31 -14.14
N CYS A 108 -5.67 -0.23 -13.03
CA CYS A 108 -5.90 1.02 -12.32
C CYS A 108 -4.60 1.67 -11.87
N MET A 109 -3.66 0.91 -11.30
CA MET A 109 -2.36 1.44 -10.89
C MET A 109 -1.55 1.97 -12.07
N GLU A 110 -1.47 1.24 -13.20
CA GLU A 110 -0.75 1.70 -14.39
C GLU A 110 -1.44 2.92 -15.03
N TYR A 111 -2.77 2.92 -15.07
CA TYR A 111 -3.53 4.05 -15.60
C TYR A 111 -3.28 5.32 -14.78
N LEU A 112 -3.40 5.22 -13.46
CA LEU A 112 -3.13 6.34 -12.56
C LEU A 112 -1.69 6.84 -12.68
N ALA A 113 -0.72 5.93 -12.76
CA ALA A 113 0.67 6.30 -12.95
C ALA A 113 0.90 7.06 -14.28
N ARG A 114 0.22 6.66 -15.35
CA ARG A 114 0.28 7.40 -16.63
C ARG A 114 -0.39 8.76 -16.55
N LEU A 115 -1.55 8.84 -15.90
CA LEU A 115 -2.24 10.10 -15.67
C LEU A 115 -1.37 11.08 -14.87
N MET A 116 -0.74 10.62 -13.80
CA MET A 116 0.16 11.46 -12.99
C MET A 116 1.40 11.91 -13.78
N ARG A 117 2.03 11.03 -14.56
CA ARG A 117 3.14 11.42 -15.44
C ARG A 117 2.70 12.49 -16.46
N LEU A 118 1.50 12.33 -17.05
CA LEU A 118 0.94 13.32 -17.96
C LEU A 118 0.73 14.65 -17.25
N ALA A 119 0.11 14.65 -16.07
CA ALA A 119 -0.13 15.83 -15.26
C ALA A 119 1.17 16.58 -14.91
N ILE A 120 2.22 15.86 -14.53
CA ILE A 120 3.54 16.44 -14.23
C ILE A 120 4.18 17.02 -15.50
N ASN A 121 4.17 16.30 -16.61
CA ASN A 121 4.77 16.74 -17.86
C ASN A 121 4.09 18.01 -18.43
N HIS A 122 2.81 18.20 -18.14
CA HIS A 122 2.04 19.38 -18.55
C HIS A 122 1.90 20.43 -17.45
N HIS A 123 2.68 20.33 -16.37
CA HIS A 123 2.70 21.29 -15.25
C HIS A 123 1.34 21.46 -14.55
N VAL A 124 0.44 20.49 -14.65
CA VAL A 124 -0.82 20.44 -13.87
C VAL A 124 -0.52 20.07 -12.43
N CYS A 125 0.41 19.14 -12.25
CA CYS A 125 0.99 18.75 -10.96
C CYS A 125 2.52 18.87 -11.02
N SER A 126 3.13 18.95 -9.84
CA SER A 126 4.58 18.88 -9.65
C SER A 126 4.95 17.64 -8.84
N TYR A 127 6.23 17.33 -8.73
CA TYR A 127 6.69 16.27 -7.80
C TYR A 127 6.42 16.62 -6.34
N ASP A 128 6.40 17.91 -5.98
CA ASP A 128 6.09 18.36 -4.63
C ASP A 128 4.63 18.04 -4.24
N ASP A 129 3.73 18.00 -5.22
CA ASP A 129 2.33 17.63 -4.98
C ASP A 129 2.17 16.18 -4.50
N LEU A 130 3.13 15.29 -4.80
CA LEU A 130 3.12 13.91 -4.31
C LEU A 130 3.36 13.82 -2.79
N TYR A 131 3.78 14.91 -2.17
CA TYR A 131 3.95 15.04 -0.71
C TYR A 131 2.79 15.79 -0.04
N THR A 132 1.74 16.09 -0.79
CA THR A 132 0.51 16.73 -0.29
C THR A 132 -0.60 15.70 -0.05
N THR A 133 -1.83 16.14 0.16
CA THR A 133 -2.97 15.25 0.36
C THR A 133 -3.57 14.78 -0.98
N GLU A 134 -4.16 13.59 -0.98
CA GLU A 134 -4.90 13.08 -2.14
C GLU A 134 -5.94 14.09 -2.66
N THR A 135 -6.68 14.73 -1.76
CA THR A 135 -7.68 15.74 -2.10
C THR A 135 -7.09 16.90 -2.91
N GLN A 136 -5.91 17.40 -2.53
CA GLN A 136 -5.26 18.49 -3.23
C GLN A 136 -4.82 18.08 -4.65
N VAL A 137 -4.28 16.87 -4.80
CA VAL A 137 -3.91 16.33 -6.11
C VAL A 137 -5.15 16.14 -6.99
N ILE A 138 -6.22 15.55 -6.45
CA ILE A 138 -7.49 15.37 -7.18
C ILE A 138 -8.03 16.71 -7.67
N GLN A 139 -8.04 17.73 -6.80
CA GLN A 139 -8.51 19.09 -7.18
C GLN A 139 -7.73 19.66 -8.36
N LYS A 140 -6.42 19.48 -8.42
CA LYS A 140 -5.59 19.88 -9.56
C LYS A 140 -5.96 19.10 -10.83
N LEU A 141 -6.09 17.78 -10.74
CA LEU A 141 -6.46 16.93 -11.87
C LEU A 141 -7.81 17.28 -12.47
N ILE A 142 -8.83 17.54 -11.65
CA ILE A 142 -10.19 17.86 -12.12
C ILE A 142 -10.36 19.31 -12.57
N SER A 143 -9.49 20.22 -12.13
CA SER A 143 -9.54 21.64 -12.55
C SER A 143 -8.93 21.90 -13.93
N HIS A 144 -8.17 20.97 -14.48
CA HIS A 144 -7.50 21.12 -15.76
C HIS A 144 -8.12 20.23 -16.84
N SER A 145 -8.48 20.81 -18.00
CA SER A 145 -9.21 20.13 -19.08
C SER A 145 -8.53 18.85 -19.58
N LEU A 146 -7.18 18.85 -19.67
CA LEU A 146 -6.40 17.71 -20.13
C LEU A 146 -6.50 16.48 -19.22
N THR A 147 -6.57 16.67 -17.90
CA THR A 147 -6.52 15.60 -16.91
C THR A 147 -7.87 15.24 -16.33
N LYS A 148 -8.84 16.16 -16.41
CA LYS A 148 -10.18 15.98 -15.86
C LYS A 148 -10.87 14.74 -16.42
N GLU A 149 -11.01 14.68 -17.76
CA GLU A 149 -11.69 13.56 -18.43
C GLU A 149 -10.99 12.21 -18.11
N LEU A 150 -9.66 12.20 -18.11
CA LEU A 150 -8.89 10.99 -17.79
C LEU A 150 -9.09 10.56 -16.34
N TYR A 151 -9.18 11.50 -15.39
CA TYR A 151 -9.45 11.20 -14.00
C TYR A 151 -10.89 10.70 -13.81
N GLU A 152 -11.87 11.34 -14.44
CA GLU A 152 -13.27 10.91 -14.44
C GLU A 152 -13.40 9.48 -15.00
N ASN A 153 -12.74 9.17 -16.12
CA ASN A 153 -12.70 7.81 -16.66
C ASN A 153 -12.10 6.81 -15.68
N TYR A 154 -10.99 7.19 -14.99
CA TYR A 154 -10.37 6.34 -13.97
C TYR A 154 -11.34 5.98 -12.84
N THR A 155 -12.14 6.93 -12.36
CA THR A 155 -13.08 6.70 -11.27
C THR A 155 -14.31 5.88 -11.69
N HIS A 156 -14.58 5.75 -12.99
CA HIS A 156 -15.73 5.02 -13.55
C HIS A 156 -15.39 3.64 -14.12
N PHE A 157 -14.16 3.16 -13.97
CA PHE A 157 -13.82 1.81 -14.41
C PHE A 157 -14.54 0.75 -13.58
N HIS A 158 -15.30 -0.11 -14.27
CA HIS A 158 -16.04 -1.19 -13.63
C HIS A 158 -15.51 -2.57 -13.99
N LYS A 159 -14.79 -2.69 -15.11
CA LYS A 159 -14.29 -3.97 -15.61
C LYS A 159 -13.10 -3.78 -16.53
N VAL A 160 -12.12 -4.64 -16.37
CA VAL A 160 -10.94 -4.74 -17.24
C VAL A 160 -11.02 -6.04 -18.03
N LEU A 161 -10.73 -5.98 -19.31
CA LEU A 161 -10.69 -7.14 -20.20
C LEU A 161 -9.27 -7.38 -20.70
N ARG A 162 -8.84 -8.63 -20.72
CA ARG A 162 -7.59 -9.01 -21.37
C ARG A 162 -7.75 -8.96 -22.88
N SER A 163 -6.74 -8.42 -23.58
CA SER A 163 -6.68 -8.43 -25.03
C SER A 163 -5.39 -9.12 -25.48
N SER A 164 -5.49 -9.93 -26.51
CA SER A 164 -4.34 -10.57 -27.16
C SER A 164 -3.60 -9.63 -28.13
N PHE A 165 -4.25 -8.54 -28.51
CA PHE A 165 -3.74 -7.56 -29.46
C PHE A 165 -3.83 -6.15 -28.91
N PRO A 166 -2.83 -5.28 -29.16
CA PRO A 166 -2.90 -3.87 -28.83
C PRO A 166 -4.11 -3.20 -29.52
N GLN A 167 -4.91 -2.48 -28.74
CA GLN A 167 -6.07 -1.70 -29.21
C GLN A 167 -6.01 -0.30 -28.61
N THR A 168 -6.86 0.60 -29.06
CA THR A 168 -7.04 1.92 -28.41
C THR A 168 -7.42 1.74 -26.95
N GLY A 169 -6.76 2.42 -26.04
CA GLY A 169 -6.94 2.27 -24.58
C GLY A 169 -6.22 1.05 -23.96
N TYR A 170 -5.47 0.28 -24.75
CA TYR A 170 -4.68 -0.85 -24.24
C TYR A 170 -3.56 -0.39 -23.32
N LEU A 171 -3.46 -1.04 -22.16
CA LEU A 171 -2.34 -0.88 -21.24
C LEU A 171 -1.57 -2.18 -21.14
N LYS A 172 -0.26 -2.14 -21.41
CA LYS A 172 0.64 -3.27 -21.14
C LYS A 172 1.13 -3.17 -19.71
N VAL A 173 0.76 -4.14 -18.88
CA VAL A 173 1.15 -4.20 -17.48
C VAL A 173 2.10 -5.36 -17.25
N ASN A 174 3.26 -5.09 -16.63
CA ASN A 174 4.21 -6.12 -16.22
C ASN A 174 3.92 -6.48 -14.75
N ALA A 175 3.59 -7.74 -14.50
CA ALA A 175 3.35 -8.21 -13.16
C ALA A 175 4.64 -8.24 -12.33
N LYS A 176 4.64 -7.58 -11.16
CA LYS A 176 5.70 -7.77 -10.16
C LYS A 176 5.46 -9.09 -9.44
N LYS A 177 6.46 -9.96 -9.43
CA LYS A 177 6.44 -11.19 -8.64
C LYS A 177 6.62 -10.81 -7.16
N ARG A 178 5.77 -11.33 -6.30
CA ARG A 178 5.90 -11.19 -4.83
C ARG A 178 5.89 -12.59 -4.21
N TYR A 179 6.85 -12.83 -3.35
CA TYR A 179 6.92 -14.02 -2.53
C TYR A 179 6.85 -13.59 -1.08
N ILE A 180 6.00 -14.22 -0.30
CA ILE A 180 5.93 -14.07 1.14
C ILE A 180 6.07 -15.47 1.71
N ASN A 181 7.00 -15.64 2.64
CA ASN A 181 7.17 -16.88 3.39
C ASN A 181 6.49 -16.68 4.74
N PRO A 182 5.43 -17.41 5.02
CA PRO A 182 4.69 -17.30 6.26
C PRO A 182 5.42 -17.96 7.42
#